data_2704607e9063c28dfd1ab457ac556371
#
_entry.id   2704607e9063c28dfd1ab457ac556371
#
_cell.length_a   1.000
_cell.length_b   1.000
_cell.length_c   1.000
_cell.angle_alpha   90.00
_cell.angle_beta   90.00
_cell.angle_gamma   90.00
#
_symmetry.space_group_name_H-M   'P 1'
#
loop_
_entity.id
_entity.type
_entity.pdbx_description
1 polymer ?
#
loop_
_entity_poly.entity_id
_entity_poly.type
_entity_poly.pdbx_seq_one_letter_code
_entity_poly.pdbx_strand_id
1 'polypeptide(L)'
;MSGHEERRGATRDRIGAAMRTVRREEFLPGDMKRHAHMDSALPIGHGQTNSQPRTVANMLELLDVAPGARVLDVGSGSGWSTAILAELVGPEGEVHGVEIVPELVERGGRAVAVFDTPWAGIRQAEPGVLGLPDLAPFERILVSAMAGSIPGELVDQLAPGGVMVVPADGEMYRVAKDADGEVSISAHGAYLFVPLV
;
A
#
# COMPACT_ATOMS: atom_id res chain seq x y z
N MET A 1 -18.06 -15.42 -20.13
CA MET A 1 -17.31 -14.71 -19.08
C MET A 1 -17.62 -13.23 -19.23
N SER A 2 -18.00 -12.54 -18.14
CA SER A 2 -18.32 -11.12 -18.23
C SER A 2 -17.03 -10.30 -18.31
N GLY A 3 -17.02 -9.16 -19.01
CA GLY A 3 -15.84 -8.27 -19.09
C GLY A 3 -15.33 -7.77 -17.74
N HIS A 4 -16.08 -8.01 -16.66
CA HIS A 4 -15.67 -7.77 -15.28
C HIS A 4 -14.74 -8.87 -14.75
N GLU A 5 -15.01 -10.14 -15.07
CA GLU A 5 -14.16 -11.27 -14.68
C GLU A 5 -12.82 -11.23 -15.42
N GLU A 6 -12.82 -10.84 -16.70
CA GLU A 6 -11.58 -10.67 -17.48
C GLU A 6 -10.68 -9.56 -16.90
N ARG A 7 -11.27 -8.41 -16.54
CA ARG A 7 -10.51 -7.33 -15.88
C ARG A 7 -9.93 -7.76 -14.53
N ARG A 8 -10.69 -8.44 -13.71
CA ARG A 8 -10.19 -8.95 -12.40
C ARG A 8 -9.06 -9.97 -12.61
N GLY A 9 -9.15 -10.83 -13.61
CA GLY A 9 -8.07 -11.76 -13.99
C GLY A 9 -6.80 -11.01 -14.36
N ALA A 10 -6.88 -10.04 -15.27
CA ALA A 10 -5.75 -9.23 -15.70
C ALA A 10 -5.10 -8.44 -14.55
N THR A 11 -5.90 -7.89 -13.62
CA THR A 11 -5.39 -7.20 -12.42
C THR A 11 -4.59 -8.16 -11.53
N ARG A 12 -5.11 -9.37 -11.27
CA ARG A 12 -4.40 -10.41 -10.49
C ARG A 12 -3.08 -10.82 -11.14
N ASP A 13 -3.07 -11.01 -12.44
CA ASP A 13 -1.87 -11.39 -13.18
C ASP A 13 -0.78 -10.32 -13.08
N ARG A 14 -1.16 -9.04 -13.19
CA ARG A 14 -0.25 -7.90 -13.00
C ARG A 14 0.31 -7.84 -11.58
N ILE A 15 -0.53 -7.98 -10.57
CA ILE A 15 -0.12 -8.02 -9.16
C ILE A 15 0.84 -9.18 -8.93
N GLY A 16 0.50 -10.39 -9.41
CA GLY A 16 1.36 -11.55 -9.31
C GLY A 16 2.72 -11.36 -9.99
N ALA A 17 2.76 -10.69 -11.15
CA ALA A 17 4.01 -10.34 -11.83
C ALA A 17 4.84 -9.35 -11.01
N ALA A 18 4.26 -8.26 -10.54
CA ALA A 18 4.92 -7.25 -9.71
C ALA A 18 5.50 -7.86 -8.42
N MET A 19 4.74 -8.73 -7.72
CA MET A 19 5.21 -9.41 -6.51
C MET A 19 6.35 -10.41 -6.78
N ARG A 20 6.47 -10.96 -7.98
CA ARG A 20 7.63 -11.79 -8.38
C ARG A 20 8.86 -10.96 -8.71
N THR A 21 8.69 -9.80 -9.36
CA THR A 21 9.77 -8.84 -9.64
C THR A 21 10.31 -8.24 -8.35
N VAL A 22 9.41 -7.79 -7.48
CA VAL A 22 9.74 -7.14 -6.20
C VAL A 22 9.89 -8.20 -5.11
N ARG A 23 11.06 -8.83 -5.05
CA ARG A 23 11.33 -9.96 -4.15
C ARG A 23 11.28 -9.52 -2.68
N ARG A 24 10.41 -10.18 -1.91
CA ARG A 24 10.12 -9.86 -0.51
C ARG A 24 11.37 -9.89 0.39
N GLU A 25 12.33 -10.78 0.10
CA GLU A 25 13.57 -10.92 0.88
C GLU A 25 14.42 -9.65 0.92
N GLU A 26 14.31 -8.76 -0.06
CA GLU A 26 15.05 -7.48 -0.06
C GLU A 26 14.52 -6.50 0.99
N PHE A 27 13.30 -6.70 1.46
CA PHE A 27 12.60 -5.86 2.44
C PHE A 27 12.60 -6.43 3.86
N LEU A 28 13.30 -7.55 4.08
CA LEU A 28 13.35 -8.24 5.36
C LEU A 28 14.71 -8.09 6.03
N PRO A 29 14.77 -8.05 7.38
CA PRO A 29 16.02 -8.19 8.13
C PRO A 29 16.74 -9.48 7.77
N GLY A 30 18.07 -9.51 7.92
CA GLY A 30 18.91 -10.62 7.48
C GLY A 30 18.48 -12.00 8.02
N ASP A 31 18.08 -12.08 9.29
CA ASP A 31 17.59 -13.29 9.94
C ASP A 31 16.20 -13.74 9.46
N MET A 32 15.39 -12.80 8.92
CA MET A 32 14.06 -13.07 8.38
C MET A 32 14.06 -13.41 6.89
N LYS A 33 15.12 -13.11 6.13
CA LYS A 33 15.19 -13.36 4.68
C LYS A 33 14.89 -14.81 4.29
N ARG A 34 15.35 -15.80 5.08
CA ARG A 34 15.08 -17.23 4.85
C ARG A 34 13.59 -17.60 4.94
N HIS A 35 12.79 -16.74 5.57
CA HIS A 35 11.33 -16.93 5.76
C HIS A 35 10.49 -16.17 4.74
N ALA A 36 11.11 -15.45 3.79
CA ALA A 36 10.41 -14.61 2.80
C ALA A 36 9.31 -15.35 2.01
N HIS A 37 9.48 -16.67 1.80
CA HIS A 37 8.53 -17.53 1.11
C HIS A 37 7.26 -17.86 1.92
N MET A 38 7.25 -17.58 3.23
CA MET A 38 6.11 -17.90 4.10
C MET A 38 4.94 -16.96 3.85
N ASP A 39 3.74 -17.51 3.73
CA ASP A 39 2.50 -16.71 3.66
C ASP A 39 2.04 -16.30 5.08
N SER A 40 2.87 -15.49 5.73
CA SER A 40 2.66 -14.93 7.08
C SER A 40 3.30 -13.57 7.21
N ALA A 41 2.81 -12.75 8.16
CA ALA A 41 3.51 -11.52 8.54
C ALA A 41 4.86 -11.85 9.18
N LEU A 42 5.91 -11.07 8.87
CA LEU A 42 7.27 -11.28 9.37
C LEU A 42 7.78 -10.01 10.08
N PRO A 43 8.44 -10.14 11.24
CA PRO A 43 8.97 -8.99 11.98
C PRO A 43 9.98 -8.21 11.16
N ILE A 44 9.90 -6.89 11.23
CA ILE A 44 10.87 -5.96 10.61
C ILE A 44 11.54 -5.02 11.61
N GLY A 45 11.37 -5.29 12.91
CA GLY A 45 11.84 -4.44 14.00
C GLY A 45 10.80 -3.40 14.42
N HIS A 46 11.07 -2.70 15.53
CA HIS A 46 10.25 -1.61 16.08
C HIS A 46 8.78 -2.02 16.37
N GLY A 47 8.50 -3.30 16.62
CA GLY A 47 7.14 -3.83 16.77
C GLY A 47 6.34 -3.90 15.45
N GLN A 48 6.97 -3.61 14.31
CA GLN A 48 6.33 -3.60 12.99
C GLN A 48 6.58 -4.90 12.23
N THR A 49 5.74 -5.15 11.21
CA THR A 49 5.82 -6.36 10.38
C THR A 49 5.78 -6.02 8.89
N ASN A 50 6.51 -6.81 8.08
CA ASN A 50 6.24 -6.93 6.67
C ASN A 50 5.03 -7.85 6.49
N SER A 51 3.97 -7.36 5.88
CA SER A 51 2.66 -8.01 5.82
C SER A 51 2.69 -9.37 5.10
N GLN A 52 1.71 -10.21 5.41
CA GLN A 52 1.49 -11.51 4.76
C GLN A 52 1.28 -11.30 3.25
N PRO A 53 1.96 -12.05 2.37
CA PRO A 53 1.86 -11.90 0.92
C PRO A 53 0.43 -11.95 0.38
N ARG A 54 -0.39 -12.90 0.85
CA ARG A 54 -1.79 -12.99 0.46
C ARG A 54 -2.59 -11.75 0.85
N THR A 55 -2.33 -11.18 2.02
CA THR A 55 -2.98 -9.94 2.47
C THR A 55 -2.63 -8.77 1.56
N VAL A 56 -1.34 -8.61 1.23
CA VAL A 56 -0.88 -7.57 0.29
C VAL A 56 -1.55 -7.74 -1.07
N ALA A 57 -1.58 -8.96 -1.62
CA ALA A 57 -2.24 -9.23 -2.90
C ALA A 57 -3.73 -8.86 -2.88
N ASN A 58 -4.46 -9.25 -1.81
CA ASN A 58 -5.88 -8.91 -1.65
C ASN A 58 -6.10 -7.39 -1.58
N MET A 59 -5.26 -6.67 -0.83
CA MET A 59 -5.35 -5.20 -0.74
C MET A 59 -5.12 -4.55 -2.10
N LEU A 60 -4.13 -5.00 -2.86
CA LEU A 60 -3.82 -4.48 -4.19
C LEU A 60 -4.92 -4.79 -5.21
N GLU A 61 -5.60 -5.95 -5.12
CA GLU A 61 -6.78 -6.26 -5.92
C GLU A 61 -7.93 -5.29 -5.65
N LEU A 62 -8.18 -4.97 -4.36
CA LEU A 62 -9.21 -4.01 -3.96
C LEU A 62 -8.88 -2.58 -4.38
N LEU A 63 -7.59 -2.22 -4.35
CA LEU A 63 -7.09 -0.91 -4.69
C LEU A 63 -7.18 -0.63 -6.21
N ASP A 64 -7.03 -1.67 -7.02
CA ASP A 64 -7.13 -1.62 -8.50
C ASP A 64 -6.27 -0.52 -9.12
N VAL A 65 -4.95 -0.64 -8.94
CA VAL A 65 -3.97 0.35 -9.38
C VAL A 65 -3.81 0.32 -10.90
N ALA A 66 -4.05 1.44 -11.56
CA ALA A 66 -3.80 1.60 -12.99
C ALA A 66 -2.33 2.02 -13.27
N PRO A 67 -1.76 1.68 -14.44
CA PRO A 67 -0.52 2.32 -14.90
C PRO A 67 -0.66 3.85 -14.95
N GLY A 68 0.39 4.57 -14.58
CA GLY A 68 0.40 6.03 -14.52
C GLY A 68 -0.28 6.64 -13.30
N ALA A 69 -0.85 5.82 -12.39
CA ALA A 69 -1.57 6.34 -11.23
C ALA A 69 -0.64 7.01 -10.22
N ARG A 70 -1.18 8.01 -9.51
CA ARG A 70 -0.55 8.66 -8.37
C ARG A 70 -1.05 8.03 -7.07
N VAL A 71 -0.12 7.40 -6.32
CA VAL A 71 -0.44 6.54 -5.18
C VAL A 71 0.20 7.05 -3.90
N LEU A 72 -0.54 6.99 -2.79
CA LEU A 72 -0.04 7.15 -1.42
C LEU A 72 -0.06 5.79 -0.70
N ASP A 73 1.07 5.42 -0.07
CA ASP A 73 1.23 4.21 0.75
C ASP A 73 1.48 4.63 2.21
N VAL A 74 0.47 4.56 3.06
CA VAL A 74 0.52 4.98 4.48
C VAL A 74 0.90 3.81 5.36
N GLY A 75 1.97 3.98 6.18
CA GLY A 75 2.56 2.92 6.97
C GLY A 75 3.38 1.97 6.10
N SER A 76 4.24 2.53 5.23
CA SER A 76 5.02 1.78 4.22
C SER A 76 6.01 0.76 4.82
N GLY A 77 6.32 0.86 6.11
CA GLY A 77 7.16 -0.09 6.84
C GLY A 77 8.53 -0.30 6.20
N SER A 78 8.78 -1.52 5.78
CA SER A 78 10.02 -1.87 5.06
C SER A 78 10.05 -1.43 3.59
N GLY A 79 8.95 -0.90 3.03
CA GLY A 79 8.85 -0.43 1.66
C GLY A 79 8.40 -1.47 0.64
N TRP A 80 8.03 -2.68 1.05
CA TRP A 80 7.67 -3.74 0.10
C TRP A 80 6.40 -3.40 -0.70
N SER A 81 5.34 -2.91 -0.05
CA SER A 81 4.12 -2.41 -0.72
C SER A 81 4.43 -1.24 -1.65
N THR A 82 5.25 -0.28 -1.20
CA THR A 82 5.68 0.87 -2.00
C THR A 82 6.38 0.44 -3.29
N ALA A 83 7.30 -0.53 -3.22
CA ALA A 83 8.00 -1.03 -4.41
C ALA A 83 7.08 -1.82 -5.35
N ILE A 84 6.14 -2.63 -4.82
CA ILE A 84 5.13 -3.33 -5.65
C ILE A 84 4.23 -2.30 -6.36
N LEU A 85 3.79 -1.27 -5.64
CA LEU A 85 3.01 -0.18 -6.22
C LEU A 85 3.79 0.55 -7.32
N ALA A 86 5.11 0.79 -7.12
CA ALA A 86 5.98 1.39 -8.14
C ALA A 86 6.05 0.56 -9.43
N GLU A 87 6.15 -0.75 -9.32
CA GLU A 87 6.11 -1.68 -10.47
C GLU A 87 4.74 -1.64 -11.16
N LEU A 88 3.64 -1.53 -10.41
CA LEU A 88 2.28 -1.48 -10.96
C LEU A 88 1.96 -0.18 -11.70
N VAL A 89 2.41 0.96 -11.18
CA VAL A 89 2.16 2.28 -11.81
C VAL A 89 3.09 2.54 -12.99
N GLY A 90 4.33 2.03 -12.95
CA GLY A 90 5.33 2.27 -13.97
C GLY A 90 5.86 3.72 -13.99
N PRO A 91 6.73 4.05 -14.96
CA PRO A 91 7.48 5.32 -14.99
C PRO A 91 6.63 6.58 -15.22
N GLU A 92 5.39 6.43 -15.67
CA GLU A 92 4.45 7.53 -15.86
C GLU A 92 3.63 7.83 -14.60
N GLY A 93 3.76 7.00 -13.53
CA GLY A 93 3.08 7.16 -12.25
C GLY A 93 3.98 7.72 -11.15
N GLU A 94 3.41 7.85 -9.96
CA GLU A 94 4.13 8.27 -8.76
C GLU A 94 3.67 7.46 -7.55
N VAL A 95 4.62 7.06 -6.68
CA VAL A 95 4.30 6.39 -5.42
C VAL A 95 4.99 7.09 -4.26
N HIS A 96 4.20 7.60 -3.32
CA HIS A 96 4.66 8.25 -2.13
C HIS A 96 4.38 7.38 -0.91
N GLY A 97 5.42 6.74 -0.36
CA GLY A 97 5.36 6.05 0.93
C GLY A 97 5.53 7.01 2.09
N VAL A 98 4.78 6.82 3.16
CA VAL A 98 5.00 7.50 4.44
C VAL A 98 5.13 6.48 5.57
N GLU A 99 6.10 6.71 6.46
CA GLU A 99 6.40 5.84 7.60
C GLU A 99 6.81 6.70 8.79
N ILE A 100 6.32 6.34 9.99
CA ILE A 100 6.59 7.12 11.20
C ILE A 100 7.89 6.73 11.90
N VAL A 101 8.38 5.51 11.70
CA VAL A 101 9.63 5.03 12.32
C VAL A 101 10.83 5.43 11.47
N PRO A 102 11.72 6.34 11.92
CA PRO A 102 12.81 6.88 11.10
C PRO A 102 13.74 5.79 10.53
N GLU A 103 14.05 4.76 11.31
CA GLU A 103 14.92 3.66 10.88
C GLU A 103 14.26 2.82 9.77
N LEU A 104 12.92 2.72 9.77
CA LEU A 104 12.18 2.06 8.69
C LEU A 104 12.13 2.94 7.43
N VAL A 105 11.96 4.25 7.57
CA VAL A 105 12.07 5.20 6.45
C VAL A 105 13.39 5.03 5.72
N GLU A 106 14.51 5.06 6.47
CA GLU A 106 15.85 4.95 5.90
C GLU A 106 16.09 3.58 5.25
N ARG A 107 15.73 2.50 5.94
CA ARG A 107 15.91 1.14 5.44
C ARG A 107 14.99 0.84 4.26
N GLY A 108 13.71 1.21 4.38
CA GLY A 108 12.71 1.02 3.33
C GLY A 108 13.04 1.83 2.07
N GLY A 109 13.46 3.09 2.24
CA GLY A 109 13.90 3.92 1.11
C GLY A 109 15.08 3.32 0.35
N ARG A 110 16.08 2.78 1.07
CA ARG A 110 17.20 2.05 0.44
C ARG A 110 16.72 0.78 -0.29
N ALA A 111 15.78 0.04 0.30
CA ALA A 111 15.27 -1.18 -0.32
C ALA A 111 14.46 -0.90 -1.59
N VAL A 112 13.63 0.15 -1.59
CA VAL A 112 12.89 0.61 -2.79
C VAL A 112 13.86 1.03 -3.90
N ALA A 113 14.91 1.78 -3.57
CA ALA A 113 15.89 2.27 -4.54
C ALA A 113 16.66 1.16 -5.28
N VAL A 114 16.71 -0.08 -4.75
CA VAL A 114 17.31 -1.24 -5.43
C VAL A 114 16.61 -1.57 -6.76
N PHE A 115 15.34 -1.23 -6.90
CA PHE A 115 14.51 -1.59 -8.06
C PHE A 115 14.54 -0.56 -9.19
N ASP A 116 15.37 0.49 -9.08
CA ASP A 116 15.52 1.55 -10.10
C ASP A 116 14.17 2.16 -10.52
N THR A 117 13.36 2.49 -9.52
CA THR A 117 12.04 3.11 -9.67
C THR A 117 12.06 4.55 -9.13
N PRO A 118 12.67 5.53 -9.84
CA PRO A 118 12.84 6.91 -9.35
C PRO A 118 11.51 7.65 -9.12
N TRP A 119 10.41 7.10 -9.59
CA TRP A 119 9.05 7.60 -9.36
C TRP A 119 8.44 7.12 -8.03
N ALA A 120 9.20 6.39 -7.20
CA ALA A 120 8.76 5.93 -5.89
C ALA A 120 9.76 6.28 -4.80
N GLY A 121 9.24 6.61 -3.60
CA GLY A 121 10.09 6.89 -2.44
C GLY A 121 9.31 6.84 -1.14
N ILE A 122 10.06 6.74 -0.03
CA ILE A 122 9.49 6.75 1.32
C ILE A 122 9.96 8.01 2.04
N ARG A 123 9.03 8.66 2.73
CA ARG A 123 9.26 9.86 3.52
C ARG A 123 8.91 9.63 4.99
N GLN A 124 9.57 10.39 5.85
CA GLN A 124 9.17 10.46 7.26
C GLN A 124 7.78 11.08 7.36
N ALA A 125 6.85 10.40 8.06
CA ALA A 125 5.56 10.98 8.40
C ALA A 125 5.75 12.14 9.39
N GLU A 126 4.96 13.19 9.23
CA GLU A 126 4.95 14.30 10.17
C GLU A 126 4.06 13.95 11.37
N PRO A 127 4.49 14.17 12.61
CA PRO A 127 3.68 13.89 13.78
C PRO A 127 2.35 14.67 13.75
N GLY A 128 1.24 13.94 13.90
CA GLY A 128 -0.10 14.53 13.88
C GLY A 128 -0.65 14.86 12.51
N VAL A 129 0.08 14.55 11.42
CA VAL A 129 -0.38 14.69 10.03
C VAL A 129 -0.53 13.31 9.41
N LEU A 130 -1.74 12.96 9.03
CA LEU A 130 -2.01 11.67 8.38
C LEU A 130 -1.94 11.81 6.85
N GLY A 131 -1.08 11.00 6.23
CA GLY A 131 -0.85 11.05 4.79
C GLY A 131 0.08 12.18 4.34
N LEU A 132 -0.23 12.77 3.19
CA LEU A 132 0.54 13.86 2.55
C LEU A 132 -0.43 14.90 1.96
N PRO A 133 -1.11 15.70 2.79
CA PRO A 133 -2.11 16.67 2.31
C PRO A 133 -1.54 17.67 1.31
N ASP A 134 -0.27 18.07 1.45
CA ASP A 134 0.41 19.01 0.55
C ASP A 134 0.65 18.44 -0.86
N LEU A 135 0.59 17.11 -1.00
CA LEU A 135 0.75 16.42 -2.28
C LEU A 135 -0.57 15.85 -2.82
N ALA A 136 -1.69 16.03 -2.09
CA ALA A 136 -3.01 15.59 -2.55
C ALA A 136 -3.44 16.36 -3.83
N PRO A 137 -4.34 15.79 -4.64
CA PRO A 137 -5.04 14.53 -4.43
C PRO A 137 -4.29 13.30 -4.96
N PHE A 138 -4.65 12.10 -4.43
CA PHE A 138 -4.15 10.80 -4.86
C PHE A 138 -5.27 9.98 -5.50
N GLU A 139 -4.95 9.28 -6.59
CA GLU A 139 -5.91 8.37 -7.23
C GLU A 139 -6.08 7.07 -6.44
N ARG A 140 -5.04 6.66 -5.72
CA ARG A 140 -5.02 5.46 -4.89
C ARG A 140 -4.35 5.74 -3.56
N ILE A 141 -4.96 5.25 -2.47
CA ILE A 141 -4.37 5.30 -1.13
C ILE A 141 -4.40 3.90 -0.55
N LEU A 142 -3.23 3.35 -0.25
CA LEU A 142 -3.07 2.10 0.50
C LEU A 142 -2.73 2.45 1.95
N VAL A 143 -3.45 1.86 2.91
CA VAL A 143 -3.11 2.00 4.33
C VAL A 143 -2.69 0.64 4.87
N SER A 144 -1.45 0.54 5.30
CA SER A 144 -0.81 -0.73 5.72
C SER A 144 -0.72 -0.89 7.24
N ALA A 145 -1.55 -0.15 7.99
CA ALA A 145 -1.68 -0.21 9.45
C ALA A 145 -3.16 -0.08 9.86
N MET A 146 -3.54 -0.65 11.01
CA MET A 146 -4.91 -0.69 11.53
C MET A 146 -5.34 0.67 12.07
N ALA A 147 -6.29 1.32 11.44
CA ALA A 147 -6.95 2.51 11.97
C ALA A 147 -8.06 2.14 12.97
N GLY A 148 -8.36 3.04 13.90
CA GLY A 148 -9.49 2.88 14.81
C GLY A 148 -10.84 3.09 14.13
N SER A 149 -10.88 3.84 13.03
CA SER A 149 -12.01 4.07 12.14
C SER A 149 -11.47 4.50 10.77
N ILE A 150 -12.32 4.55 9.75
CA ILE A 150 -11.91 5.06 8.42
C ILE A 150 -11.46 6.53 8.56
N PRO A 151 -10.18 6.87 8.25
CA PRO A 151 -9.66 8.21 8.47
C PRO A 151 -10.21 9.21 7.46
N GLY A 152 -10.99 10.20 7.91
CA GLY A 152 -11.56 11.26 7.07
C GLY A 152 -10.48 12.05 6.35
N GLU A 153 -9.36 12.33 7.03
CA GLU A 153 -8.21 13.06 6.49
C GLU A 153 -7.61 12.38 5.25
N LEU A 154 -7.64 11.05 5.16
CA LEU A 154 -7.20 10.32 3.97
C LEU A 154 -8.27 10.30 2.88
N VAL A 155 -9.55 10.27 3.25
CA VAL A 155 -10.67 10.40 2.30
C VAL A 155 -10.64 11.77 1.61
N ASP A 156 -10.28 12.82 2.34
CA ASP A 156 -10.13 14.18 1.79
C ASP A 156 -8.95 14.26 0.79
N GLN A 157 -7.93 13.43 0.97
CA GLN A 157 -6.78 13.33 0.05
C GLN A 157 -7.06 12.47 -1.20
N LEU A 158 -8.23 11.82 -1.31
CA LEU A 158 -8.61 11.09 -2.52
C LEU A 158 -9.03 12.03 -3.65
N ALA A 159 -8.52 11.76 -4.84
CA ALA A 159 -9.00 12.36 -6.08
C ALA A 159 -10.45 11.93 -6.38
N PRO A 160 -11.24 12.71 -7.14
CA PRO A 160 -12.44 12.21 -7.79
C PRO A 160 -12.12 10.96 -8.63
N GLY A 161 -12.92 9.90 -8.48
CA GLY A 161 -12.63 8.56 -9.04
C GLY A 161 -11.58 7.75 -8.27
N GLY A 162 -11.09 8.29 -7.14
CA GLY A 162 -10.07 7.65 -6.32
C GLY A 162 -10.57 6.51 -5.45
N VAL A 163 -9.63 5.64 -5.04
CA VAL A 163 -9.91 4.48 -4.19
C VAL A 163 -8.89 4.42 -3.06
N MET A 164 -9.37 4.21 -1.83
CA MET A 164 -8.56 3.87 -0.68
C MET A 164 -8.88 2.45 -0.20
N VAL A 165 -7.84 1.72 0.20
CA VAL A 165 -7.97 0.45 0.93
C VAL A 165 -7.33 0.61 2.29
N VAL A 166 -8.11 0.38 3.34
CA VAL A 166 -7.72 0.64 4.72
C VAL A 166 -8.28 -0.42 5.66
N PRO A 167 -7.45 -1.05 6.50
CA PRO A 167 -7.93 -1.85 7.62
C PRO A 167 -8.34 -0.90 8.75
N ALA A 168 -9.58 -1.04 9.23
CA ALA A 168 -10.10 -0.26 10.34
C ALA A 168 -11.02 -1.13 11.22
N ASP A 169 -10.91 -0.99 12.54
CA ASP A 169 -11.73 -1.71 13.51
C ASP A 169 -11.84 -3.24 13.23
N GLY A 170 -10.72 -3.85 12.83
CA GLY A 170 -10.63 -5.31 12.57
C GLY A 170 -11.11 -5.77 11.18
N GLU A 171 -11.60 -4.88 10.32
CA GLU A 171 -12.06 -5.20 8.97
C GLU A 171 -11.24 -4.47 7.90
N MET A 172 -11.21 -5.02 6.68
CA MET A 172 -10.65 -4.35 5.51
C MET A 172 -11.76 -3.58 4.78
N TYR A 173 -11.57 -2.30 4.59
CA TYR A 173 -12.50 -1.45 3.86
C TYR A 173 -11.91 -1.00 2.53
N ARG A 174 -12.78 -0.96 1.52
CA ARG A 174 -12.56 -0.25 0.28
C ARG A 174 -13.46 0.98 0.28
N VAL A 175 -12.84 2.14 0.22
CA VAL A 175 -13.49 3.46 0.14
C VAL A 175 -13.29 3.98 -1.28
N ALA A 176 -14.37 4.30 -1.97
CA ALA A 176 -14.29 4.86 -3.32
C ALA A 176 -15.00 6.20 -3.36
N LYS A 177 -14.33 7.20 -3.93
CA LYS A 177 -14.86 8.54 -4.18
C LYS A 177 -15.20 8.63 -5.67
N ASP A 178 -16.44 8.91 -6.01
CA ASP A 178 -16.83 9.03 -7.41
C ASP A 178 -16.43 10.39 -8.03
N ALA A 179 -16.81 10.61 -9.29
CA ALA A 179 -16.49 11.84 -10.00
C ALA A 179 -17.17 13.10 -9.42
N ASP A 180 -18.31 12.91 -8.74
CA ASP A 180 -19.08 13.97 -8.12
C ASP A 180 -18.64 14.23 -6.66
N GLY A 181 -17.70 13.39 -6.14
CA GLY A 181 -17.14 13.48 -4.78
C GLY A 181 -17.92 12.67 -3.74
N GLU A 182 -18.95 11.92 -4.14
CA GLU A 182 -19.69 11.03 -3.24
C GLU A 182 -18.85 9.83 -2.83
N VAL A 183 -18.88 9.49 -1.55
CA VAL A 183 -18.07 8.42 -0.98
C VAL A 183 -18.91 7.18 -0.74
N SER A 184 -18.45 6.05 -1.27
CA SER A 184 -19.02 4.73 -1.01
C SER A 184 -18.01 3.84 -0.27
N ILE A 185 -18.48 3.02 0.66
CA ILE A 185 -17.66 2.15 1.52
C ILE A 185 -18.17 0.73 1.43
N SER A 186 -17.25 -0.23 1.28
CA SER A 186 -17.56 -1.66 1.31
C SER A 186 -16.56 -2.41 2.19
N ALA A 187 -17.05 -3.38 2.98
CA ALA A 187 -16.23 -4.24 3.84
C ALA A 187 -15.84 -5.55 3.11
N HIS A 188 -14.61 -6.02 3.35
CA HIS A 188 -13.99 -7.13 2.62
C HIS A 188 -13.35 -8.17 3.56
N GLY A 189 -13.95 -8.43 4.71
CA GLY A 189 -13.55 -9.44 5.66
C GLY A 189 -12.62 -8.95 6.77
N ALA A 190 -12.38 -9.85 7.73
CA ALA A 190 -11.61 -9.55 8.93
C ALA A 190 -10.09 -9.62 8.68
N TYR A 191 -9.37 -8.65 9.20
CA TYR A 191 -7.91 -8.56 9.11
C TYR A 191 -7.31 -8.05 10.41
N LEU A 192 -6.05 -8.41 10.65
CA LEU A 192 -5.29 -7.93 11.79
C LEU A 192 -4.00 -7.26 11.31
N PHE A 193 -3.79 -6.03 11.73
CA PHE A 193 -2.60 -5.23 11.44
C PHE A 193 -2.03 -4.61 12.71
N VAL A 194 -0.79 -4.14 12.62
CA VAL A 194 -0.21 -3.25 13.64
C VAL A 194 -0.99 -1.92 13.65
N PRO A 195 -1.10 -1.25 14.83
CA PRO A 195 -1.86 0.01 14.91
C PRO A 195 -1.30 1.11 14.01
N LEU A 196 -2.19 1.89 13.41
CA LEU A 196 -1.87 3.18 12.80
C LEU A 196 -1.72 4.20 13.92
N VAL A 197 -0.58 4.87 13.99
CA VAL A 197 -0.21 5.82 15.04
C VAL A 197 0.13 7.18 14.46
#